data_5c34af2ce7b22dbfbf92e76052120f6e
#
_entry.id   5c34af2ce7b22dbfbf92e76052120f6e
#
_cell.length_a   1.000
_cell.length_b   1.000
_cell.length_c   1.000
_cell.angle_alpha   90.00
_cell.angle_beta   90.00
_cell.angle_gamma   90.00
#
_symmetry.space_group_name_H-M   'P 1'
#
loop_
_entity.id
_entity.type
_entity.pdbx_description
1 polymer ?
#
loop_
_entity_poly.entity_id
_entity_poly.type
_entity_poly.pdbx_seq_one_letter_code
_entity_poly.pdbx_strand_id
1 'polypeptide(L)'
;MSQEDVEAVGAAYHAFAKHGIDGFLKHLTHDIDHRAIEGAPDDRGPMHGKDDIRAYVRDWLDTFDEFTAQPVELIDAGEGQVVAVIRMGGRAKLSGVETDLTYFAVYTLRDGKIARGREYATREQALEAAGLTE
;
A
#
# COMPACT_ATOMS: atom_id res chain seq x y z
N MET A 1 5.53 -1.37 -19.63
CA MET A 1 4.13 -1.52 -19.97
C MET A 1 3.30 -1.69 -18.74
N SER A 2 2.08 -1.30 -18.89
CA SER A 2 1.16 -1.23 -17.77
C SER A 2 0.87 -2.57 -17.11
N GLN A 3 0.78 -3.64 -17.89
CA GLN A 3 0.53 -4.95 -17.31
C GLN A 3 1.65 -5.36 -16.37
N GLU A 4 2.88 -5.01 -16.72
CA GLU A 4 4.02 -5.30 -15.86
C GLU A 4 3.96 -4.54 -14.56
N ASP A 5 3.48 -3.29 -14.61
CA ASP A 5 3.35 -2.48 -13.41
C ASP A 5 2.27 -3.04 -12.49
N VAL A 6 1.14 -3.46 -13.05
CA VAL A 6 0.08 -4.08 -12.27
C VAL A 6 0.60 -5.35 -11.59
N GLU A 7 1.34 -6.17 -12.35
CA GLU A 7 1.91 -7.40 -11.81
C GLU A 7 2.93 -7.12 -10.71
N ALA A 8 3.69 -6.04 -10.84
CA ALA A 8 4.69 -5.69 -9.84
C ALA A 8 4.03 -5.33 -8.50
N VAL A 9 2.92 -4.57 -8.54
CA VAL A 9 2.20 -4.24 -7.32
C VAL A 9 1.61 -5.51 -6.69
N GLY A 10 1.02 -6.37 -7.51
CA GLY A 10 0.47 -7.64 -7.04
C GLY A 10 1.54 -8.50 -6.38
N ALA A 11 2.72 -8.56 -7.00
CA ALA A 11 3.84 -9.34 -6.47
C ALA A 11 4.31 -8.81 -5.11
N ALA A 12 4.28 -7.49 -4.92
CA ALA A 12 4.68 -6.90 -3.64
C ALA A 12 3.77 -7.38 -2.51
N TYR A 13 2.46 -7.34 -2.74
CA TYR A 13 1.50 -7.79 -1.72
C TYR A 13 1.55 -9.30 -1.53
N HIS A 14 1.78 -10.05 -2.59
CA HIS A 14 1.96 -11.50 -2.48
C HIS A 14 3.19 -11.81 -1.61
N ALA A 15 4.29 -11.09 -1.83
CA ALA A 15 5.50 -11.27 -1.03
C ALA A 15 5.26 -10.93 0.43
N PHE A 16 4.43 -9.91 0.70
CA PHE A 16 4.06 -9.57 2.07
C PHE A 16 3.31 -10.73 2.72
N ALA A 17 2.36 -11.31 2.01
CA ALA A 17 1.58 -12.42 2.54
C ALA A 17 2.44 -13.64 2.85
N LYS A 18 3.44 -13.90 2.01
CA LYS A 18 4.29 -15.09 2.17
C LYS A 18 5.46 -14.90 3.12
N HIS A 19 6.06 -13.71 3.10
CA HIS A 19 7.35 -13.49 3.77
C HIS A 19 7.33 -12.28 4.71
N GLY A 20 6.17 -11.65 4.90
CA GLY A 20 6.06 -10.52 5.78
C GLY A 20 6.68 -9.26 5.20
N ILE A 21 7.03 -8.33 6.10
CA ILE A 21 7.51 -7.01 5.67
C ILE A 21 8.78 -7.10 4.84
N ASP A 22 9.68 -8.02 5.17
CA ASP A 22 10.93 -8.14 4.43
C ASP A 22 10.68 -8.50 2.97
N GLY A 23 9.69 -9.35 2.70
CA GLY A 23 9.31 -9.68 1.34
C GLY A 23 8.78 -8.47 0.60
N PHE A 24 7.92 -7.71 1.25
CA PHE A 24 7.33 -6.51 0.65
C PHE A 24 8.41 -5.49 0.31
N LEU A 25 9.35 -5.26 1.22
CA LEU A 25 10.38 -4.25 1.03
C LEU A 25 11.27 -4.51 -0.18
N LYS A 26 11.41 -5.76 -0.59
CA LYS A 26 12.22 -6.09 -1.76
C LYS A 26 11.62 -5.54 -3.05
N HIS A 27 10.34 -5.22 -3.03
CA HIS A 27 9.63 -4.70 -4.21
C HIS A 27 9.57 -3.18 -4.22
N LEU A 28 10.26 -2.53 -3.29
CA LEU A 28 10.31 -1.07 -3.21
C LEU A 28 11.69 -0.58 -3.64
N THR A 29 11.74 0.65 -4.17
CA THR A 29 13.03 1.27 -4.46
C THR A 29 13.68 1.72 -3.15
N HIS A 30 14.99 1.94 -3.19
CA HIS A 30 15.73 2.45 -2.04
C HIS A 30 15.14 3.76 -1.51
N ASP A 31 14.72 4.61 -2.44
CA ASP A 31 14.26 5.95 -2.13
C ASP A 31 12.74 6.04 -2.14
N ILE A 32 12.06 4.95 -1.81
CA ILE A 32 10.60 4.93 -1.74
C ILE A 32 10.07 6.15 -0.99
N ASP A 33 9.04 6.77 -1.56
CA ASP A 33 8.40 7.97 -1.03
C ASP A 33 6.93 7.64 -0.85
N HIS A 34 6.49 7.56 0.39
CA HIS A 34 5.15 7.07 0.70
C HIS A 34 4.46 7.98 1.70
N ARG A 35 3.15 8.02 1.63
CA ARG A 35 2.35 8.69 2.63
C ARG A 35 1.03 7.96 2.84
N ALA A 36 0.67 7.77 4.10
CA ALA A 36 -0.64 7.23 4.48
C ALA A 36 -1.73 8.26 4.18
N ILE A 37 -2.98 7.92 4.44
CA ILE A 37 -4.09 8.85 4.26
C ILE A 37 -3.84 10.06 5.15
N GLU A 38 -3.78 11.24 4.55
CA GLU A 38 -3.47 12.46 5.31
C GLU A 38 -4.53 12.70 6.37
N GLY A 39 -4.05 12.93 7.58
CA GLY A 39 -4.94 13.20 8.71
C GLY A 39 -5.53 11.97 9.38
N ALA A 40 -5.26 10.78 8.85
CA ALA A 40 -5.71 9.54 9.48
C ALA A 40 -4.89 9.25 10.73
N PRO A 41 -5.41 8.42 11.63
CA PRO A 41 -4.67 8.11 12.88
C PRO A 41 -3.28 7.54 12.66
N ASP A 42 -3.07 6.84 11.54
CA ASP A 42 -1.76 6.24 11.24
C ASP A 42 -0.88 7.13 10.37
N ASP A 43 -1.31 8.36 10.09
CA ASP A 43 -0.53 9.28 9.28
C ASP A 43 0.64 9.81 10.10
N ARG A 44 1.84 9.43 9.72
CA ARG A 44 3.07 9.86 10.38
C ARG A 44 3.84 10.86 9.51
N GLY A 45 3.13 11.48 8.56
CA GLY A 45 3.74 12.40 7.63
C GLY A 45 4.44 11.69 6.49
N PRO A 46 5.20 12.42 5.69
CA PRO A 46 5.94 11.81 4.59
C PRO A 46 6.93 10.77 5.08
N MET A 47 7.02 9.67 4.38
CA MET A 47 7.95 8.60 4.69
C MET A 47 8.91 8.44 3.52
N HIS A 48 10.19 8.34 3.82
CA HIS A 48 11.24 8.22 2.81
C HIS A 48 12.13 7.04 3.16
N GLY A 49 12.32 6.15 2.19
CA GLY A 49 13.21 5.03 2.38
C GLY A 49 12.56 3.85 3.07
N LYS A 50 13.21 2.71 2.96
CA LYS A 50 12.64 1.45 3.42
C LYS A 50 12.50 1.37 4.93
N ASP A 51 13.37 2.04 5.68
CA ASP A 51 13.29 1.99 7.14
C ASP A 51 12.01 2.64 7.64
N ASP A 52 11.60 3.75 7.02
CA ASP A 52 10.35 4.41 7.39
C ASP A 52 9.16 3.51 7.09
N ILE A 53 9.19 2.84 5.95
CA ILE A 53 8.11 1.91 5.58
C ILE A 53 8.07 0.73 6.55
N ARG A 54 9.24 0.22 6.93
CA ARG A 54 9.29 -0.88 7.90
C ARG A 54 8.64 -0.48 9.21
N ALA A 55 8.94 0.72 9.70
CA ALA A 55 8.36 1.21 10.95
C ALA A 55 6.85 1.36 10.84
N TYR A 56 6.39 1.88 9.72
CA TYR A 56 4.97 2.09 9.47
C TYR A 56 4.20 0.75 9.49
N VAL A 57 4.71 -0.22 8.74
CA VAL A 57 4.04 -1.52 8.68
C VAL A 57 4.15 -2.26 10.02
N ARG A 58 5.28 -2.11 10.71
CA ARG A 58 5.46 -2.75 12.01
C ARG A 58 4.42 -2.25 13.01
N ASP A 59 4.06 -0.97 12.95
CA ASP A 59 3.00 -0.45 13.82
C ASP A 59 1.68 -1.18 13.57
N TRP A 60 1.34 -1.47 12.32
CA TRP A 60 0.16 -2.24 11.99
C TRP A 60 0.25 -3.65 12.55
N LEU A 61 1.40 -4.30 12.35
CA LEU A 61 1.60 -5.67 12.82
C LEU A 61 1.55 -5.75 14.35
N ASP A 62 2.02 -4.70 15.03
CA ASP A 62 1.98 -4.65 16.49
C ASP A 62 0.58 -4.38 17.02
N THR A 63 -0.26 -3.73 16.23
CA THR A 63 -1.61 -3.35 16.66
C THR A 63 -2.61 -4.49 16.47
N PHE A 64 -2.41 -5.33 15.46
CA PHE A 64 -3.38 -6.36 15.10
C PHE A 64 -2.77 -7.75 15.10
N ASP A 65 -3.55 -8.72 15.58
CA ASP A 65 -3.26 -10.14 15.39
C ASP A 65 -3.79 -10.55 14.02
N GLU A 66 -3.07 -11.45 13.37
CA GLU A 66 -3.50 -12.03 12.10
C GLU A 66 -3.75 -10.93 11.04
N PHE A 67 -2.86 -9.94 11.03
CA PHE A 67 -2.98 -8.83 10.09
C PHE A 67 -2.82 -9.30 8.65
N THR A 68 -3.76 -8.89 7.79
CA THR A 68 -3.70 -9.18 6.36
C THR A 68 -3.90 -7.89 5.58
N ALA A 69 -3.27 -7.82 4.42
CA ALA A 69 -3.48 -6.73 3.48
C ALA A 69 -3.28 -7.31 2.09
N GLN A 70 -4.30 -7.16 1.25
CA GLN A 70 -4.23 -7.74 -0.09
C GLN A 70 -5.01 -6.89 -1.08
N PRO A 71 -4.54 -6.83 -2.32
CA PRO A 71 -5.28 -6.10 -3.34
C PRO A 71 -6.51 -6.90 -3.76
N VAL A 72 -7.64 -6.22 -3.84
CA VAL A 72 -8.84 -6.81 -4.40
C VAL A 72 -9.11 -6.31 -5.81
N GLU A 73 -8.43 -5.22 -6.20
CA GLU A 73 -8.50 -4.71 -7.55
C GLU A 73 -7.23 -3.91 -7.83
N LEU A 74 -6.67 -4.06 -9.03
CA LEU A 74 -5.52 -3.29 -9.48
C LEU A 74 -5.87 -2.69 -10.82
N ILE A 75 -5.71 -1.39 -10.93
CA ILE A 75 -6.11 -0.63 -12.13
C ILE A 75 -4.87 0.01 -12.73
N ASP A 76 -4.61 -0.28 -13.98
CA ASP A 76 -3.55 0.37 -14.72
C ASP A 76 -3.96 1.80 -15.01
N ALA A 77 -3.24 2.76 -14.47
CA ALA A 77 -3.54 4.17 -14.66
C ALA A 77 -2.67 4.81 -15.75
N GLY A 78 -1.77 4.03 -16.34
CA GLY A 78 -0.86 4.55 -17.36
C GLY A 78 0.32 5.29 -16.74
N GLU A 79 1.35 5.55 -17.54
CA GLU A 79 2.51 6.34 -17.14
C GLU A 79 3.19 5.83 -15.88
N GLY A 80 3.23 4.52 -15.73
CA GLY A 80 3.91 3.92 -14.59
C GLY A 80 3.10 3.93 -13.30
N GLN A 81 1.81 4.28 -13.36
CA GLN A 81 0.97 4.36 -12.17
C GLN A 81 -0.06 3.24 -12.12
N VAL A 82 -0.30 2.75 -10.92
CA VAL A 82 -1.30 1.72 -10.65
C VAL A 82 -2.16 2.19 -9.49
N VAL A 83 -3.48 2.14 -9.66
CA VAL A 83 -4.40 2.37 -8.56
C VAL A 83 -4.71 1.02 -7.94
N ALA A 84 -4.47 0.89 -6.65
CA ALA A 84 -4.69 -0.35 -5.93
C ALA A 84 -5.82 -0.18 -4.93
N VAL A 85 -6.75 -1.11 -4.94
CA VAL A 85 -7.82 -1.19 -3.95
C VAL A 85 -7.39 -2.29 -2.99
N ILE A 86 -7.11 -1.92 -1.75
CA ILE A 86 -6.50 -2.82 -0.77
C ILE A 86 -7.50 -3.10 0.34
N ARG A 87 -7.71 -4.37 0.61
CA ARG A 87 -8.51 -4.79 1.74
C ARG A 87 -7.58 -5.23 2.84
N MET A 88 -7.74 -4.67 4.04
CA MET A 88 -6.92 -5.05 5.17
C MET A 88 -7.78 -5.45 6.34
N GLY A 89 -7.27 -6.36 7.15
CA GLY A 89 -8.00 -6.84 8.30
C GLY A 89 -7.08 -7.38 9.37
N GLY A 90 -7.69 -7.70 10.50
CA GLY A 90 -7.01 -8.24 11.65
C GLY A 90 -7.85 -8.03 12.88
N ARG A 91 -7.38 -8.56 13.99
CA ARG A 91 -8.04 -8.37 15.27
C ARG A 91 -7.19 -7.49 16.15
N ALA A 92 -7.74 -6.37 16.62
CA ALA A 92 -7.02 -5.46 17.49
C ALA A 92 -6.59 -6.18 18.76
N LYS A 93 -5.32 -6.13 19.09
CA LYS A 93 -4.78 -6.89 20.23
C LYS A 93 -5.39 -6.47 21.55
N LEU A 94 -5.59 -5.16 21.73
CA LEU A 94 -6.05 -4.65 23.02
C LEU A 94 -7.55 -4.84 23.22
N SER A 95 -8.35 -4.63 22.19
CA SER A 95 -9.81 -4.67 22.32
C SER A 95 -10.44 -5.95 21.83
N GLY A 96 -9.72 -6.72 21.00
CA GLY A 96 -10.28 -7.90 20.37
C GLY A 96 -11.22 -7.61 19.24
N VAL A 97 -11.35 -6.34 18.83
CA VAL A 97 -12.28 -5.96 17.78
C VAL A 97 -11.75 -6.40 16.42
N GLU A 98 -12.62 -7.06 15.65
CA GLU A 98 -12.29 -7.43 14.27
C GLU A 98 -12.33 -6.21 13.38
N THR A 99 -11.30 -6.04 12.58
CA THR A 99 -11.19 -4.91 11.68
C THR A 99 -11.18 -5.43 10.26
N ASP A 100 -11.94 -4.77 9.39
CA ASP A 100 -11.99 -5.11 7.97
C ASP A 100 -12.27 -3.80 7.25
N LEU A 101 -11.25 -3.27 6.61
CA LEU A 101 -11.44 -2.01 5.88
C LEU A 101 -10.75 -2.07 4.53
N THR A 102 -11.19 -1.14 3.70
CA THR A 102 -10.64 -0.99 2.35
C THR A 102 -10.04 0.41 2.25
N TYR A 103 -8.84 0.47 1.70
CA TYR A 103 -8.25 1.76 1.36
C TYR A 103 -7.75 1.71 -0.06
N PHE A 104 -7.36 2.87 -0.58
CA PHE A 104 -7.00 3.02 -1.97
C PHE A 104 -5.61 3.64 -2.03
N ALA A 105 -4.80 3.17 -2.96
CA ALA A 105 -3.44 3.69 -3.08
C ALA A 105 -3.13 3.93 -4.55
N VAL A 106 -2.34 4.99 -4.79
CA VAL A 106 -1.77 5.21 -6.11
C VAL A 106 -0.28 4.94 -5.97
N TYR A 107 0.19 3.94 -6.70
CA TYR A 107 1.59 3.57 -6.71
C TYR A 107 2.23 3.99 -8.02
N THR A 108 3.43 4.53 -7.92
CA THR A 108 4.24 4.84 -9.10
C THR A 108 5.41 3.87 -9.14
N LEU A 109 5.58 3.21 -10.26
CA LEU A 109 6.61 2.19 -10.46
C LEU A 109 7.81 2.77 -11.19
N ARG A 110 8.99 2.25 -10.85
CA ARG A 110 10.24 2.58 -11.53
C ARG A 110 11.06 1.32 -11.60
N ASP A 111 11.36 0.88 -12.81
CA ASP A 111 12.16 -0.33 -13.04
C ASP A 111 11.58 -1.56 -12.33
N GLY A 112 10.26 -1.69 -12.36
CA GLY A 112 9.58 -2.84 -11.79
C GLY A 112 9.42 -2.82 -10.29
N LYS A 113 9.74 -1.68 -9.64
CA LYS A 113 9.61 -1.55 -8.20
C LYS A 113 8.77 -0.33 -7.86
N ILE A 114 8.13 -0.37 -6.71
CA ILE A 114 7.31 0.74 -6.23
C ILE A 114 8.23 1.84 -5.73
N ALA A 115 8.15 3.01 -6.36
CA ALA A 115 8.99 4.15 -6.01
C ALA A 115 8.22 5.22 -5.24
N ARG A 116 6.90 5.24 -5.36
CA ARG A 116 6.07 6.23 -4.71
C ARG A 116 4.71 5.62 -4.41
N GLY A 117 4.17 5.93 -3.24
CA GLY A 117 2.82 5.50 -2.88
C GLY A 117 2.09 6.61 -2.14
N ARG A 118 0.81 6.75 -2.42
CA ARG A 118 -0.07 7.68 -1.72
C ARG A 118 -1.38 6.98 -1.45
N GLU A 119 -1.83 7.04 -0.20
CA GLU A 119 -3.05 6.35 0.21
C GLU A 119 -4.20 7.34 0.29
N TYR A 120 -5.39 6.89 -0.04
CA TYR A 120 -6.59 7.69 -0.08
C TYR A 120 -7.75 6.95 0.57
N ALA A 121 -8.69 7.72 1.12
CA ALA A 121 -9.83 7.14 1.81
C ALA A 121 -10.93 6.69 0.85
N THR A 122 -10.99 7.28 -0.35
CA THR A 122 -12.05 6.96 -1.30
C THR A 122 -11.47 6.62 -2.66
N ARG A 123 -12.24 5.81 -3.41
CA ARG A 123 -11.89 5.46 -4.77
C ARG A 123 -11.76 6.68 -5.65
N GLU A 124 -12.69 7.62 -5.52
CA GLU A 124 -12.68 8.84 -6.32
C GLU A 124 -11.39 9.63 -6.14
N GLN A 125 -10.95 9.76 -4.89
CA GLN A 125 -9.72 10.50 -4.60
C GLN A 125 -8.52 9.84 -5.28
N ALA A 126 -8.44 8.52 -5.22
CA ALA A 126 -7.33 7.80 -5.83
C ALA A 126 -7.35 7.92 -7.35
N LEU A 127 -8.53 7.75 -7.95
CA LEU A 127 -8.65 7.85 -9.41
C LEU A 127 -8.29 9.25 -9.88
N GLU A 128 -8.76 10.26 -9.17
CA GLU A 128 -8.46 11.64 -9.51
C GLU A 128 -6.96 11.93 -9.41
N ALA A 129 -6.34 11.44 -8.33
CA ALA A 129 -4.91 11.64 -8.13
C ALA A 129 -4.08 10.95 -9.22
N ALA A 130 -4.59 9.88 -9.79
CA ALA A 130 -3.92 9.14 -10.86
C ALA A 130 -4.26 9.67 -12.24
N GLY A 131 -5.09 10.72 -12.32
CA GLY A 131 -5.46 11.31 -13.60
C GLY A 131 -6.58 10.56 -14.31
N LEU A 132 -7.27 9.68 -13.61
CA LEU A 132 -8.41 8.94 -14.16
C LEU A 132 -9.69 9.56 -13.62
N THR A 133 -10.48 10.14 -14.49
CA THR A 133 -11.75 10.72 -14.09
C THR A 133 -12.88 9.92 -14.69
N GLU A 134 -13.96 9.82 -13.92
CA GLU A 134 -15.16 9.12 -14.37
C GLU A 134 -15.95 9.94 -15.38
#